data_d5e9669303fc1c752a9e873fe09a6609
#
_entry.id   d5e9669303fc1c752a9e873fe09a6609
#
_cell.length_a   1.000
_cell.length_b   1.000
_cell.length_c   1.000
_cell.angle_alpha   90.00
_cell.angle_beta   90.00
_cell.angle_gamma   90.00
#
_symmetry.space_group_name_H-M   'P 1'
#
loop_
_entity.id
_entity.type
_entity.pdbx_description
1 polymer ?
#
loop_
_entity_poly.entity_id
_entity_poly.type
_entity_poly.pdbx_seq_one_letter_code
_entity_poly.pdbx_strand_id
1 'polypeptide(L)'
;MIAVVWQFEVRSGREEEFERLYGADGEWSALSRRSRSFLGSSFLREETPEPRYLLVEYWSEMLVLERHRTEVRIDLEELERRRDEMVTRASPLGVFRALDVPDRFGPT
;
A
#
# COMPACT_ATOMS: atom_id res chain seq x y z
N MET A 1 0.23 -3.16 -16.31
CA MET A 1 0.48 -2.81 -14.89
C MET A 1 -0.73 -2.11 -14.32
N ILE A 2 -1.12 -2.48 -13.12
CA ILE A 2 -2.20 -1.84 -12.39
C ILE A 2 -1.65 -1.15 -11.15
N ALA A 3 -2.39 -0.14 -10.69
CA ALA A 3 -2.09 0.57 -9.45
C ALA A 3 -3.28 0.44 -8.50
N VAL A 4 -3.02 -0.05 -7.30
CA VAL A 4 -4.02 -0.15 -6.24
C VAL A 4 -3.80 1.04 -5.32
N VAL A 5 -4.83 1.85 -5.13
CA VAL A 5 -4.68 3.14 -4.42
C VAL A 5 -5.55 3.18 -3.17
N TRP A 6 -4.91 3.54 -2.06
CA TRP A 6 -5.56 3.73 -0.77
C TRP A 6 -5.28 5.12 -0.22
N GLN A 7 -6.25 5.66 0.51
CA GLN A 7 -6.07 6.88 1.28
C GLN A 7 -6.31 6.58 2.75
N PHE A 8 -5.47 7.16 3.61
CA PHE A 8 -5.57 6.95 5.06
C PHE A 8 -5.57 8.27 5.80
N GLU A 9 -6.38 8.34 6.87
CA GLU A 9 -6.31 9.40 7.86
C GLU A 9 -5.85 8.76 9.15
N VAL A 10 -4.71 9.20 9.68
CA VAL A 10 -4.04 8.55 10.81
C VAL A 10 -4.34 9.30 12.10
N ARG A 11 -4.54 8.56 13.19
CA ARG A 11 -4.77 9.14 14.51
C ARG A 11 -3.55 9.95 14.93
N SER A 12 -3.82 11.11 15.54
CA SER A 12 -2.76 11.96 16.07
C SER A 12 -1.87 11.16 17.02
N GLY A 13 -0.56 11.25 16.83
CA GLY A 13 0.41 10.52 17.62
C GLY A 13 0.75 9.11 17.13
N ARG A 14 0.07 8.62 16.11
CA ARG A 14 0.33 7.29 15.56
C ARG A 14 1.03 7.33 14.20
N GLU A 15 1.44 8.52 13.74
CA GLU A 15 2.01 8.72 12.42
C GLU A 15 3.31 7.92 12.21
N GLU A 16 4.23 7.95 13.16
CA GLU A 16 5.49 7.21 13.05
C GLU A 16 5.27 5.71 12.91
N GLU A 17 4.40 5.17 13.71
CA GLU A 17 4.08 3.73 13.71
C GLU A 17 3.43 3.34 12.38
N PHE A 18 2.53 4.19 11.89
CA PHE A 18 1.87 3.98 10.60
C PHE A 18 2.88 4.00 9.46
N GLU A 19 3.79 4.98 9.47
CA GLU A 19 4.83 5.10 8.45
C GLU A 19 5.78 3.91 8.46
N ARG A 20 6.08 3.35 9.63
CA ARG A 20 6.88 2.12 9.71
C ARG A 20 6.18 0.93 9.08
N LEU A 21 4.87 0.81 9.29
CA LEU A 21 4.10 -0.32 8.73
C LEU A 21 4.11 -0.31 7.20
N TYR A 22 3.89 0.86 6.61
CA TYR A 22 3.72 1.00 5.16
C TYR A 22 4.97 1.45 4.41
N GLY A 23 6.02 1.83 5.10
CA GLY A 23 7.27 2.24 4.47
C GLY A 23 7.95 1.10 3.71
N ALA A 24 9.00 1.44 2.97
CA ALA A 24 9.68 0.48 2.09
C ALA A 24 10.21 -0.74 2.83
N ASP A 25 10.65 -0.57 4.08
CA ASP A 25 11.18 -1.66 4.91
C ASP A 25 10.13 -2.22 5.87
N GLY A 26 8.87 -1.84 5.71
CA GLY A 26 7.79 -2.23 6.60
C GLY A 26 7.24 -3.62 6.30
N GLU A 27 6.45 -4.11 7.25
CA GLU A 27 5.84 -5.44 7.14
C GLU A 27 4.85 -5.56 5.97
N TRP A 28 4.14 -4.48 5.66
CA TRP A 28 3.20 -4.48 4.55
C TRP A 28 3.90 -4.71 3.21
N SER A 29 4.97 -3.96 2.96
CA SER A 29 5.76 -4.11 1.75
C SER A 29 6.44 -5.48 1.70
N ALA A 30 6.92 -5.97 2.84
CA ALA A 30 7.53 -7.31 2.92
C ALA A 30 6.54 -8.40 2.52
N LEU A 31 5.29 -8.27 2.96
CA LEU A 31 4.24 -9.21 2.60
C LEU A 31 3.94 -9.17 1.10
N SER A 32 3.84 -7.98 0.53
CA SER A 32 3.60 -7.80 -0.91
C SER A 32 4.75 -8.36 -1.74
N ARG A 33 5.99 -8.20 -1.30
CA ARG A 33 7.17 -8.71 -2.00
C ARG A 33 7.27 -10.23 -2.06
N ARG A 34 6.43 -10.96 -1.35
CA ARG A 34 6.35 -12.42 -1.52
C ARG A 34 5.85 -12.80 -2.91
N SER A 35 5.14 -11.91 -3.57
CA SER A 35 4.70 -12.13 -4.95
C SER A 35 5.65 -11.45 -5.93
N ARG A 36 6.04 -12.16 -6.99
CA ARG A 36 6.83 -11.61 -8.08
C ARG A 36 6.05 -10.60 -8.90
N SER A 37 4.74 -10.58 -8.77
CA SER A 37 3.86 -9.65 -9.47
C SER A 37 3.85 -8.26 -8.83
N PHE A 38 4.32 -8.13 -7.59
CA PHE A 38 4.44 -6.85 -6.93
C PHE A 38 5.63 -6.08 -7.49
N LEU A 39 5.37 -4.89 -8.02
CA LEU A 39 6.38 -4.09 -8.72
C LEU A 39 6.93 -2.93 -7.89
N GLY A 40 6.37 -2.71 -6.71
CA GLY A 40 6.78 -1.63 -5.83
C GLY A 40 5.61 -0.76 -5.43
N SER A 41 5.89 0.24 -4.61
CA SER A 41 4.84 1.15 -4.13
C SER A 41 5.36 2.58 -4.02
N SER A 42 4.42 3.51 -4.06
CA SER A 42 4.64 4.90 -3.68
C SER A 42 3.85 5.15 -2.42
N PHE A 43 4.51 5.64 -1.38
CA PHE A 43 3.87 5.95 -0.12
C PHE A 43 4.06 7.44 0.14
N LEU A 44 2.96 8.18 0.14
CA LEU A 44 2.96 9.65 0.09
C LEU A 44 2.28 10.21 1.32
N ARG A 45 2.88 11.26 1.87
CA ARG A 45 2.33 12.00 3.00
C ARG A 45 1.98 13.40 2.56
N GLU A 46 0.79 13.84 2.89
CA GLU A 46 0.34 15.20 2.58
C GLU A 46 1.17 16.24 3.34
N GLU A 47 1.53 17.32 2.66
CA GLU A 47 2.31 18.42 3.23
C GLU A 47 1.41 19.38 4.03
N THR A 48 0.83 18.87 5.13
CA THR A 48 -0.03 19.63 6.04
C THR A 48 0.22 19.20 7.49
N PRO A 49 -0.20 19.99 8.50
CA PRO A 49 -0.05 19.58 9.91
C PRO A 49 -0.83 18.32 10.29
N GLU A 50 -1.93 18.06 9.59
CA GLU A 50 -2.74 16.85 9.81
C GLU A 50 -2.82 16.06 8.51
N PRO A 51 -1.74 15.33 8.16
CA PRO A 51 -1.60 14.76 6.84
C PRO A 51 -2.52 13.57 6.60
N ARG A 52 -3.06 13.53 5.37
CA ARG A 52 -3.56 12.27 4.81
C ARG A 52 -2.39 11.57 4.16
N TYR A 53 -2.53 10.25 4.02
CA TYR A 53 -1.52 9.43 3.34
C TYR A 53 -2.14 8.76 2.14
N LEU A 54 -1.35 8.59 1.10
CA LEU A 54 -1.72 7.77 -0.06
C LEU A 54 -0.73 6.63 -0.17
N LEU A 55 -1.26 5.44 -0.40
CA LEU A 55 -0.46 4.27 -0.76
C LEU A 55 -0.86 3.87 -2.17
N VAL A 56 0.12 3.82 -3.06
CA VAL A 56 -0.09 3.36 -4.43
C VAL A 56 0.78 2.12 -4.61
N GLU A 57 0.15 0.97 -4.79
CA GLU A 57 0.87 -0.27 -5.02
C GLU A 57 0.76 -0.66 -6.49
N TYR A 58 1.90 -0.99 -7.09
CA TYR A 58 1.97 -1.38 -8.49
C TYR A 58 2.09 -2.90 -8.60
N TRP A 59 1.23 -3.49 -9.41
CA TRP A 59 1.16 -4.93 -9.64
C TRP A 59 1.10 -5.21 -11.13
N SER A 60 1.63 -6.35 -11.57
CA SER A 60 1.66 -6.67 -12.99
C SER A 60 0.26 -6.85 -13.57
N GLU A 61 -0.63 -7.52 -12.83
CA GLU A 61 -2.02 -7.73 -13.26
C GLU A 61 -2.94 -8.08 -12.09
N MET A 62 -4.24 -7.88 -12.30
CA MET A 62 -5.26 -8.04 -11.27
C MET A 62 -5.39 -9.47 -10.76
N LEU A 63 -5.36 -10.43 -11.65
CA LEU A 63 -5.57 -11.84 -11.30
C LEU A 63 -4.50 -12.35 -10.32
N VAL A 64 -3.25 -11.96 -10.54
CA VAL A 64 -2.15 -12.36 -9.68
C VAL A 64 -2.22 -11.65 -8.32
N LEU A 65 -2.67 -10.40 -8.30
CA LEU A 65 -2.93 -9.69 -7.05
C LEU A 65 -3.99 -10.41 -6.22
N GLU A 66 -5.09 -10.80 -6.82
CA GLU A 66 -6.18 -11.51 -6.14
C GLU A 66 -5.70 -12.84 -5.58
N ARG A 67 -4.90 -13.57 -6.35
CA ARG A 67 -4.31 -14.84 -5.91
C ARG A 67 -3.39 -14.62 -4.71
N HIS A 68 -2.54 -13.61 -4.78
CA HIS A 68 -1.64 -13.27 -3.69
C HIS A 68 -2.41 -12.96 -2.41
N ARG A 69 -3.45 -12.14 -2.49
CA ARG A 69 -4.29 -11.80 -1.33
C ARG A 69 -4.91 -13.02 -0.68
N THR A 70 -5.31 -13.99 -1.48
CA THR A 70 -5.85 -15.25 -0.98
C THR A 70 -4.77 -16.08 -0.28
N GLU A 71 -3.59 -16.17 -0.87
CA GLU A 71 -2.48 -16.95 -0.34
C GLU A 71 -1.95 -16.42 0.99
N VAL A 72 -1.95 -15.09 1.17
CA VAL A 72 -1.42 -14.44 2.37
C VAL A 72 -2.53 -13.90 3.28
N ARG A 73 -3.75 -14.38 3.12
CA ARG A 73 -4.94 -13.83 3.79
C ARG A 73 -4.77 -13.65 5.30
N ILE A 74 -4.21 -14.64 5.98
CA ILE A 74 -4.08 -14.58 7.45
C ILE A 74 -3.13 -13.46 7.87
N ASP A 75 -1.96 -13.38 7.22
CA ASP A 75 -0.99 -12.33 7.51
C ASP A 75 -1.54 -10.96 7.12
N LEU A 76 -2.25 -10.90 6.00
CA LEU A 76 -2.85 -9.66 5.52
C LEU A 76 -3.92 -9.14 6.50
N GLU A 77 -4.79 -9.99 6.98
CA GLU A 77 -5.83 -9.62 7.94
C GLU A 77 -5.22 -9.12 9.25
N GLU A 78 -4.11 -9.70 9.70
CA GLU A 78 -3.42 -9.25 10.90
C GLU A 78 -2.83 -7.85 10.71
N LEU A 79 -2.21 -7.58 9.57
CA LEU A 79 -1.69 -6.25 9.27
C LEU A 79 -2.80 -5.22 9.14
N GLU A 80 -3.92 -5.59 8.51
CA GLU A 80 -5.09 -4.72 8.39
C GLU A 80 -5.69 -4.41 9.75
N ARG A 81 -5.75 -5.39 10.63
CA ARG A 81 -6.23 -5.19 12.00
C ARG A 81 -5.35 -4.19 12.75
N ARG A 82 -4.04 -4.33 12.64
CA ARG A 82 -3.09 -3.40 13.27
C ARG A 82 -3.23 -2.01 12.68
N ARG A 83 -3.36 -1.91 11.36
CA ARG A 83 -3.58 -0.64 10.69
C ARG A 83 -4.85 0.04 11.20
N ASP A 84 -5.94 -0.69 11.34
CA ASP A 84 -7.21 -0.13 11.75
C ASP A 84 -7.16 0.49 13.15
N GLU A 85 -6.25 0.06 14.00
CA GLU A 85 -6.02 0.68 15.29
C GLU A 85 -5.31 2.04 15.19
N MET A 86 -4.58 2.25 14.10
CA MET A 86 -3.77 3.47 13.90
C MET A 86 -4.52 4.56 13.15
N VAL A 87 -5.58 4.21 12.41
CA VAL A 87 -6.26 5.17 11.52
C VAL A 87 -7.65 5.52 12.03
N THR A 88 -8.10 6.73 11.67
CA THR A 88 -9.50 7.12 11.82
C THR A 88 -10.29 6.76 10.57
N ARG A 89 -9.60 6.60 9.44
CA ARG A 89 -10.23 6.25 8.18
C ARG A 89 -9.24 5.56 7.25
N ALA A 90 -9.69 4.49 6.61
CA ALA A 90 -8.96 3.81 5.54
C ALA A 90 -9.93 3.70 4.35
N SER A 91 -9.58 4.31 3.24
CA SER A 91 -10.45 4.40 2.07
C SER A 91 -9.78 3.80 0.84
N PRO A 92 -10.30 2.69 0.31
CA PRO A 92 -9.82 2.21 -0.99
C PRO A 92 -10.34 3.18 -2.05
N LEU A 93 -9.44 3.75 -2.85
CA LEU A 93 -9.82 4.65 -3.92
C LEU A 93 -10.08 3.91 -5.23
N GLY A 94 -9.50 2.73 -5.38
CA GLY A 94 -9.76 1.90 -6.53
C GLY A 94 -8.51 1.22 -7.08
N VAL A 95 -8.73 0.49 -8.17
CA VAL A 95 -7.67 -0.14 -8.95
C VAL A 95 -7.67 0.52 -10.31
N PHE A 96 -6.50 1.01 -10.72
CA PHE A 96 -6.36 1.80 -11.93
C PHE A 96 -5.36 1.13 -12.88
N ARG A 97 -5.58 1.25 -14.17
CA ARG A 97 -4.55 0.89 -15.15
C ARG A 97 -3.51 2.00 -15.15
N ALA A 98 -2.24 1.65 -14.99
CA ALA A 98 -1.17 2.62 -15.07
C ALA A 98 -0.88 2.92 -16.55
N LEU A 99 -1.14 4.15 -16.97
CA LEU A 99 -0.89 4.59 -18.34
C LEU A 99 0.52 5.14 -18.49
N ASP A 100 0.99 5.84 -17.44
CA ASP A 100 2.33 6.39 -17.37
C ASP A 100 2.82 6.28 -15.93
N VAL A 101 4.08 5.89 -15.74
CA VAL A 101 4.69 5.80 -14.41
C VAL A 101 6.14 6.32 -14.52
N PRO A 102 6.74 6.70 -13.38
CA PRO A 102 8.15 7.11 -13.39
C PRO A 102 9.06 6.02 -13.97
N ASP A 103 10.15 6.42 -14.60
CA ASP A 103 11.08 5.52 -15.29
C ASP A 103 11.60 4.37 -14.44
N ARG A 104 11.68 4.55 -13.12
CA ARG A 104 12.13 3.49 -12.20
C ARG A 104 11.24 2.23 -12.25
N PHE A 105 10.04 2.33 -12.83
CA PHE A 105 9.12 1.21 -13.02
C PHE A 105 9.08 0.73 -14.46
N GLY A 106 9.80 1.43 -15.35
CA GLY A 106 9.82 1.08 -16.76
C GLY A 106 10.75 -0.09 -17.06
N PRO A 107 10.81 -0.51 -18.33
CA PRO A 107 11.76 -1.54 -18.74
C PRO A 107 13.18 -0.99 -18.54
N THR A 108 13.94 -1.73 -17.83
CA THR A 108 15.33 -1.37 -17.57
C THR A 108 16.27 -2.23 -18.41
#